data_84b19fffcd2aac1f1e45fbc61c0e3c9a
#
_entry.id   84b19fffcd2aac1f1e45fbc61c0e3c9a
#
_cell.length_a   1.000
_cell.length_b   1.000
_cell.length_c   1.000
_cell.angle_alpha   90.00
_cell.angle_beta   90.00
_cell.angle_gamma   90.00
#
_symmetry.space_group_name_H-M   'P 1'
#
loop_
_entity.id
_entity.type
_entity.pdbx_description
1 polymer ?
#
loop_
_entity_poly.entity_id
_entity_poly.type
_entity_poly.pdbx_seq_one_letter_code
_entity_poly.pdbx_strand_id
1 'polypeptide(L)'
;MGATVIDGKALAAATKAEAAEKVKALKAQGINPCLAVILVGENPASQVYVRGKINDCAQCGIESRSINLPADTTQDALLAEVKKLADDSAVHGILVQLPLPAQIDEKAVIDAIPPEKDVDGFSPVNVGRMQIGEPCYLPCTPAGCIRMIESTGTDIAGKNAVVIGRSNIVGKPAALLLLAKNATVTICHSRTKNLKEVCAAADILVAAVGREGFVTGDMVKPGAVVIDVGINRGADSKLHGDVNFAEAAEKAAYITPVPGGVGPMTRAMLMLNTVEAAERQGR
;
A
#
# COMPACT_ATOMS: atom_id res chain seq x y z
N MET A 1 -6.14 27.92 11.70
CA MET A 1 -5.16 26.94 12.21
C MET A 1 -4.84 26.01 11.02
N GLY A 2 -3.57 25.68 10.78
CA GLY A 2 -3.22 24.74 9.71
C GLY A 2 -3.60 23.30 10.06
N ALA A 3 -3.61 22.40 9.07
CA ALA A 3 -3.93 21.00 9.24
C ALA A 3 -3.01 20.30 10.24
N THR A 4 -3.54 19.34 10.99
CA THR A 4 -2.74 18.39 11.75
C THR A 4 -2.08 17.41 10.80
N VAL A 5 -0.75 17.30 10.86
CA VAL A 5 0.01 16.37 10.03
C VAL A 5 -0.13 14.96 10.58
N ILE A 6 -0.57 14.02 9.73
CA ILE A 6 -0.64 12.59 10.09
C ILE A 6 0.77 12.00 9.99
N ASP A 7 1.38 11.70 11.14
CA ASP A 7 2.72 11.10 11.18
C ASP A 7 2.70 9.62 10.79
N GLY A 8 2.88 9.35 9.50
CA GLY A 8 2.92 8.00 8.97
C GLY A 8 4.12 7.18 9.46
N LYS A 9 5.23 7.83 9.86
CA LYS A 9 6.38 7.12 10.44
C LYS A 9 6.06 6.60 11.84
N ALA A 10 5.47 7.43 12.69
CA ALA A 10 5.08 7.03 14.04
C ALA A 10 4.01 5.93 14.00
N LEU A 11 3.00 6.07 13.15
CA LEU A 11 1.95 5.07 12.98
C LEU A 11 2.48 3.75 12.42
N ALA A 12 3.40 3.81 11.45
CA ALA A 12 4.08 2.62 10.92
C ALA A 12 4.93 1.92 11.97
N ALA A 13 5.61 2.66 12.84
CA ALA A 13 6.37 2.09 13.95
C ALA A 13 5.45 1.33 14.93
N ALA A 14 4.31 1.92 15.31
CA ALA A 14 3.31 1.26 16.15
C ALA A 14 2.73 0.00 15.48
N THR A 15 2.43 0.07 14.18
CA THR A 15 1.93 -1.07 13.40
C THR A 15 2.96 -2.20 13.31
N LYS A 16 4.24 -1.89 13.13
CA LYS A 16 5.32 -2.89 13.14
C LYS A 16 5.53 -3.51 14.53
N ALA A 17 5.38 -2.73 15.60
CA ALA A 17 5.41 -3.28 16.96
C ALA A 17 4.26 -4.28 17.19
N GLU A 18 3.06 -3.99 16.71
CA GLU A 18 1.94 -4.95 16.70
C GLU A 18 2.30 -6.24 15.94
N ALA A 19 2.88 -6.11 14.73
CA ALA A 19 3.33 -7.26 13.96
C ALA A 19 4.40 -8.08 14.72
N ALA A 20 5.36 -7.42 15.37
CA ALA A 20 6.42 -8.08 16.13
C ALA A 20 5.88 -8.89 17.32
N GLU A 21 4.85 -8.40 18.03
CA GLU A 21 4.22 -9.17 19.11
C GLU A 21 3.50 -10.41 18.57
N LYS A 22 2.80 -10.30 17.43
CA LYS A 22 2.19 -11.45 16.78
C LYS A 22 3.25 -12.48 16.31
N VAL A 23 4.39 -12.01 15.75
CA VAL A 23 5.52 -12.89 15.39
C VAL A 23 6.04 -13.67 16.58
N LYS A 24 6.21 -13.04 17.76
CA LYS A 24 6.63 -13.74 18.97
C LYS A 24 5.65 -14.86 19.36
N ALA A 25 4.35 -14.56 19.27
CA ALA A 25 3.32 -15.54 19.59
C ALA A 25 3.33 -16.74 18.61
N LEU A 26 3.53 -16.49 17.30
CA LEU A 26 3.64 -17.55 16.29
C LEU A 26 4.90 -18.39 16.47
N LYS A 27 6.04 -17.75 16.77
CA LYS A 27 7.30 -18.47 17.04
C LYS A 27 7.21 -19.38 18.26
N ALA A 28 6.49 -18.98 19.29
CA ALA A 28 6.22 -19.83 20.45
C ALA A 28 5.39 -21.07 20.10
N GLN A 29 4.67 -21.06 18.97
CA GLN A 29 3.92 -22.19 18.41
C GLN A 29 4.73 -22.97 17.35
N GLY A 30 6.01 -22.63 17.12
CA GLY A 30 6.86 -23.26 16.10
C GLY A 30 6.68 -22.70 14.69
N ILE A 31 5.88 -21.63 14.50
CA ILE A 31 5.64 -21.01 13.20
C ILE A 31 6.61 -19.81 13.06
N ASN A 32 7.47 -19.86 12.03
CA ASN A 32 8.42 -18.79 11.73
C ASN A 32 7.95 -17.99 10.49
N PRO A 33 7.29 -16.84 10.65
CA PRO A 33 6.85 -16.06 9.50
C PRO A 33 8.00 -15.74 8.55
N CYS A 34 7.82 -15.98 7.25
CA CYS A 34 8.83 -15.77 6.22
C CYS A 34 8.24 -15.05 5.02
N LEU A 35 8.89 -13.96 4.60
CA LEU A 35 8.58 -13.18 3.41
C LEU A 35 9.68 -13.38 2.36
N ALA A 36 9.33 -13.89 1.19
CA ALA A 36 10.21 -13.90 0.03
C ALA A 36 9.98 -12.62 -0.81
N VAL A 37 11.07 -11.92 -1.13
CA VAL A 37 11.04 -10.70 -1.94
C VAL A 37 11.90 -10.91 -3.17
N ILE A 38 11.29 -10.84 -4.35
CA ILE A 38 11.99 -10.94 -5.63
C ILE A 38 12.18 -9.53 -6.20
N LEU A 39 13.42 -9.22 -6.59
CA LEU A 39 13.78 -8.01 -7.34
C LEU A 39 14.37 -8.44 -8.69
N VAL A 40 13.84 -7.90 -9.79
CA VAL A 40 14.39 -8.11 -11.13
C VAL A 40 15.03 -6.83 -11.63
N GLY A 41 16.32 -6.91 -11.95
CA GLY A 41 17.12 -5.76 -12.39
C GLY A 41 17.63 -4.88 -11.25
N GLU A 42 18.22 -3.75 -11.65
CA GLU A 42 18.98 -2.88 -10.74
C GLU A 42 18.38 -1.48 -10.58
N ASN A 43 17.06 -1.33 -10.72
CA ASN A 43 16.41 -0.03 -10.54
C ASN A 43 16.70 0.51 -9.13
N PRO A 44 17.36 1.70 -8.99
CA PRO A 44 17.78 2.21 -7.69
C PRO A 44 16.62 2.46 -6.72
N ALA A 45 15.47 2.90 -7.24
CA ALA A 45 14.29 3.14 -6.41
C ALA A 45 13.76 1.80 -5.86
N SER A 46 13.65 0.77 -6.71
CA SER A 46 13.23 -0.58 -6.29
C SER A 46 14.18 -1.18 -5.26
N GLN A 47 15.49 -1.01 -5.41
CA GLN A 47 16.49 -1.46 -4.43
C GLN A 47 16.30 -0.80 -3.06
N VAL A 48 16.00 0.50 -3.02
CA VAL A 48 15.71 1.21 -1.76
C VAL A 48 14.47 0.65 -1.10
N TYR A 49 13.38 0.39 -1.86
CA TYR A 49 12.16 -0.19 -1.33
C TYR A 49 12.36 -1.61 -0.80
N VAL A 50 13.06 -2.46 -1.55
CA VAL A 50 13.37 -3.84 -1.12
C VAL A 50 14.22 -3.83 0.15
N ARG A 51 15.27 -3.00 0.20
CA ARG A 51 16.09 -2.86 1.43
C ARG A 51 15.26 -2.41 2.62
N GLY A 52 14.34 -1.48 2.41
CA GLY A 52 13.39 -1.04 3.44
C GLY A 52 12.52 -2.19 3.95
N LYS A 53 11.99 -3.05 3.07
CA LYS A 53 11.17 -4.22 3.42
C LYS A 53 11.97 -5.26 4.22
N ILE A 54 13.21 -5.55 3.81
CA ILE A 54 14.11 -6.47 4.53
C ILE A 54 14.40 -5.94 5.95
N ASN A 55 14.68 -4.65 6.09
CA ASN A 55 14.89 -4.04 7.39
C ASN A 55 13.63 -4.11 8.28
N ASP A 56 12.44 -3.88 7.70
CA ASP A 56 11.18 -3.97 8.43
C ASP A 56 10.89 -5.43 8.86
N CYS A 57 11.20 -6.43 8.02
CA CYS A 57 11.15 -7.84 8.42
C CYS A 57 12.03 -8.12 9.63
N ALA A 58 13.28 -7.66 9.60
CA ALA A 58 14.22 -7.84 10.71
C ALA A 58 13.70 -7.17 12.01
N GLN A 59 13.13 -5.96 11.92
CA GLN A 59 12.53 -5.25 13.05
C GLN A 59 11.34 -6.02 13.66
N CYS A 60 10.54 -6.67 12.82
CA CYS A 60 9.39 -7.45 13.25
C CYS A 60 9.74 -8.89 13.66
N GLY A 61 10.97 -9.35 13.42
CA GLY A 61 11.38 -10.73 13.63
C GLY A 61 10.86 -11.72 12.58
N ILE A 62 10.45 -11.23 11.39
CA ILE A 62 10.07 -12.01 10.24
C ILE A 62 11.33 -12.44 9.48
N GLU A 63 11.42 -13.71 9.08
CA GLU A 63 12.47 -14.16 8.17
C GLU A 63 12.27 -13.50 6.79
N SER A 64 13.33 -13.00 6.16
CA SER A 64 13.24 -12.46 4.81
C SER A 64 14.19 -13.20 3.87
N ARG A 65 13.67 -13.65 2.73
CA ARG A 65 14.44 -14.25 1.63
C ARG A 65 14.46 -13.28 0.47
N SER A 66 15.61 -12.69 0.19
CA SER A 66 15.79 -11.77 -0.93
C SER A 66 16.37 -12.49 -2.12
N ILE A 67 15.63 -12.47 -3.24
CA ILE A 67 16.04 -13.06 -4.52
C ILE A 67 16.26 -11.91 -5.50
N ASN A 68 17.52 -11.71 -5.91
CA ASN A 68 17.87 -10.70 -6.90
C ASN A 68 18.15 -11.39 -8.24
N LEU A 69 17.35 -11.07 -9.23
CA LEU A 69 17.46 -11.60 -10.58
C LEU A 69 18.01 -10.54 -11.54
N PRO A 70 18.80 -10.92 -12.54
CA PRO A 70 19.33 -10.01 -13.56
C PRO A 70 18.23 -9.28 -14.34
N ALA A 71 18.55 -8.14 -14.93
CA ALA A 71 17.57 -7.32 -15.68
C ALA A 71 17.07 -8.01 -16.97
N ASP A 72 17.84 -8.91 -17.52
CA ASP A 72 17.53 -9.72 -18.70
C ASP A 72 16.80 -11.05 -18.37
N THR A 73 16.40 -11.24 -17.11
CA THR A 73 15.61 -12.41 -16.70
C THR A 73 14.38 -12.57 -17.58
N THR A 74 14.17 -13.78 -18.09
CA THR A 74 13.00 -14.09 -18.91
C THR A 74 11.75 -14.28 -18.08
N GLN A 75 10.58 -14.15 -18.70
CA GLN A 75 9.28 -14.45 -18.09
C GLN A 75 9.27 -15.83 -17.42
N ASP A 76 9.69 -16.87 -18.17
CA ASP A 76 9.66 -18.25 -17.69
C ASP A 76 10.60 -18.48 -16.50
N ALA A 77 11.78 -17.85 -16.50
CA ALA A 77 12.73 -17.96 -15.39
C ALA A 77 12.15 -17.32 -14.11
N LEU A 78 11.50 -16.16 -14.22
CA LEU A 78 10.83 -15.53 -13.07
C LEU A 78 9.65 -16.38 -12.57
N LEU A 79 8.82 -16.89 -13.47
CA LEU A 79 7.69 -17.75 -13.09
C LEU A 79 8.15 -19.04 -12.42
N ALA A 80 9.25 -19.63 -12.87
CA ALA A 80 9.86 -20.80 -12.22
C ALA A 80 10.33 -20.50 -10.79
N GLU A 81 10.92 -19.32 -10.54
CA GLU A 81 11.32 -18.92 -9.20
C GLU A 81 10.10 -18.63 -8.30
N VAL A 82 9.06 -17.96 -8.82
CA VAL A 82 7.80 -17.76 -8.11
C VAL A 82 7.17 -19.10 -7.73
N LYS A 83 7.15 -20.07 -8.67
CA LYS A 83 6.62 -21.41 -8.39
C LYS A 83 7.40 -22.14 -7.30
N LYS A 84 8.73 -22.08 -7.33
CA LYS A 84 9.58 -22.68 -6.29
C LYS A 84 9.26 -22.12 -4.90
N LEU A 85 9.06 -20.79 -4.79
CA LEU A 85 8.66 -20.16 -3.54
C LEU A 85 7.21 -20.50 -3.15
N ALA A 86 6.34 -20.67 -4.13
CA ALA A 86 4.95 -21.07 -3.90
C ALA A 86 4.86 -22.48 -3.32
N ASP A 87 5.72 -23.39 -3.80
CA ASP A 87 5.79 -24.79 -3.36
C ASP A 87 6.53 -24.95 -2.00
N ASP A 88 7.28 -23.95 -1.55
CA ASP A 88 8.02 -23.98 -0.27
C ASP A 88 7.11 -23.65 0.91
N SER A 89 6.83 -24.64 1.75
CA SER A 89 5.99 -24.47 2.94
C SER A 89 6.60 -23.55 4.02
N ALA A 90 7.90 -23.28 3.98
CA ALA A 90 8.55 -22.33 4.88
C ALA A 90 8.38 -20.86 4.43
N VAL A 91 7.87 -20.62 3.21
CA VAL A 91 7.58 -19.27 2.69
C VAL A 91 6.10 -18.98 2.84
N HIS A 92 5.76 -17.99 3.63
CA HIS A 92 4.37 -17.62 3.93
C HIS A 92 3.85 -16.48 3.07
N GLY A 93 4.73 -15.58 2.63
CA GLY A 93 4.40 -14.48 1.73
C GLY A 93 5.40 -14.36 0.59
N ILE A 94 4.91 -14.03 -0.61
CA ILE A 94 5.72 -13.78 -1.79
C ILE A 94 5.42 -12.36 -2.28
N LEU A 95 6.46 -11.60 -2.55
CA LEU A 95 6.38 -10.28 -3.14
C LEU A 95 7.35 -10.18 -4.31
N VAL A 96 6.84 -9.80 -5.47
CA VAL A 96 7.65 -9.43 -6.63
C VAL A 96 7.64 -7.90 -6.76
N GLN A 97 8.80 -7.27 -6.61
CA GLN A 97 8.91 -5.81 -6.58
C GLN A 97 8.63 -5.21 -7.96
N LEU A 98 7.57 -4.41 -8.04
CA LEU A 98 7.24 -3.62 -9.25
C LEU A 98 8.02 -2.28 -9.26
N PRO A 99 8.24 -1.70 -10.45
CA PRO A 99 7.91 -2.24 -11.79
C PRO A 99 8.89 -3.32 -12.24
N LEU A 100 8.43 -4.19 -13.13
CA LEU A 100 9.23 -5.22 -13.77
C LEU A 100 9.83 -4.72 -15.10
N PRO A 101 10.93 -5.34 -15.59
CA PRO A 101 11.44 -5.07 -16.93
C PRO A 101 10.41 -5.35 -18.02
N ALA A 102 10.48 -4.62 -19.14
CA ALA A 102 9.46 -4.60 -20.19
C ALA A 102 9.19 -5.95 -20.88
N GLN A 103 10.13 -6.91 -20.81
CA GLN A 103 9.97 -8.26 -21.36
C GLN A 103 9.11 -9.17 -20.46
N ILE A 104 8.72 -8.71 -19.26
CA ILE A 104 7.96 -9.49 -18.28
C ILE A 104 6.54 -8.95 -18.20
N ASP A 105 5.56 -9.83 -18.35
CA ASP A 105 4.15 -9.52 -18.10
C ASP A 105 3.86 -9.52 -16.59
N GLU A 106 3.70 -8.34 -16.01
CA GLU A 106 3.38 -8.16 -14.59
C GLU A 106 2.12 -8.93 -14.18
N LYS A 107 1.12 -8.98 -15.06
CA LYS A 107 -0.13 -9.70 -14.77
C LYS A 107 0.11 -11.19 -14.62
N ALA A 108 0.87 -11.80 -15.53
CA ALA A 108 1.19 -13.22 -15.45
C ALA A 108 1.95 -13.55 -14.16
N VAL A 109 2.83 -12.66 -13.69
CA VAL A 109 3.58 -12.83 -12.43
C VAL A 109 2.63 -12.75 -11.22
N ILE A 110 1.72 -11.77 -11.18
CA ILE A 110 0.73 -11.62 -10.11
C ILE A 110 -0.18 -12.87 -10.06
N ASP A 111 -0.64 -13.33 -11.21
CA ASP A 111 -1.53 -14.51 -11.32
C ASP A 111 -0.83 -15.83 -10.90
N ALA A 112 0.51 -15.88 -10.98
CA ALA A 112 1.28 -17.04 -10.57
C ALA A 112 1.51 -17.17 -9.06
N ILE A 113 1.32 -16.07 -8.30
CA ILE A 113 1.44 -16.09 -6.83
C ILE A 113 0.15 -16.70 -6.25
N PRO A 114 0.24 -17.79 -5.46
CA PRO A 114 -0.94 -18.34 -4.80
C PRO A 114 -1.63 -17.29 -3.91
N PRO A 115 -2.97 -17.21 -3.93
CA PRO A 115 -3.71 -16.21 -3.16
C PRO A 115 -3.38 -16.21 -1.66
N GLU A 116 -3.04 -17.37 -1.10
CA GLU A 116 -2.64 -17.55 0.31
C GLU A 116 -1.24 -17.03 0.63
N LYS A 117 -0.42 -16.76 -0.39
CA LYS A 117 0.93 -16.17 -0.27
C LYS A 117 1.03 -14.77 -0.88
N ASP A 118 -0.05 -14.25 -1.48
CA ASP A 118 -0.13 -12.92 -2.07
C ASP A 118 -0.32 -11.85 -0.98
N VAL A 119 0.75 -11.55 -0.27
CA VAL A 119 0.73 -10.59 0.84
C VAL A 119 0.65 -9.13 0.41
N ASP A 120 0.79 -8.82 -0.88
CA ASP A 120 0.47 -7.51 -1.45
C ASP A 120 -1.03 -7.33 -1.75
N GLY A 121 -1.81 -8.43 -1.80
CA GLY A 121 -3.24 -8.43 -2.04
C GLY A 121 -3.65 -8.05 -3.46
N PHE A 122 -2.84 -8.39 -4.47
CA PHE A 122 -3.06 -8.01 -5.87
C PHE A 122 -3.68 -9.12 -6.71
N SER A 123 -3.69 -10.36 -6.23
CA SER A 123 -4.27 -11.48 -6.98
C SER A 123 -5.76 -11.24 -7.24
N PRO A 124 -6.28 -11.64 -8.40
CA PRO A 124 -7.72 -11.51 -8.71
C PRO A 124 -8.62 -12.18 -7.66
N VAL A 125 -8.13 -13.23 -7.00
CA VAL A 125 -8.87 -13.94 -5.93
C VAL A 125 -8.98 -13.05 -4.69
N ASN A 126 -7.88 -12.46 -4.19
CA ASN A 126 -7.91 -11.57 -3.04
C ASN A 126 -8.73 -10.30 -3.35
N VAL A 127 -8.59 -9.74 -4.56
CA VAL A 127 -9.38 -8.59 -5.01
C VAL A 127 -10.88 -8.93 -5.06
N GLY A 128 -11.25 -10.10 -5.56
CA GLY A 128 -12.64 -10.56 -5.58
C GLY A 128 -13.21 -10.74 -4.18
N ARG A 129 -12.47 -11.39 -3.29
CA ARG A 129 -12.87 -11.57 -1.89
C ARG A 129 -13.03 -10.23 -1.16
N MET A 130 -12.11 -9.29 -1.36
CA MET A 130 -12.22 -7.94 -0.81
C MET A 130 -13.50 -7.24 -1.29
N GLN A 131 -13.85 -7.38 -2.58
CA GLN A 131 -15.06 -6.79 -3.15
C GLN A 131 -16.34 -7.29 -2.49
N ILE A 132 -16.40 -8.56 -2.11
CA ILE A 132 -17.60 -9.21 -1.52
C ILE A 132 -17.52 -9.32 0.01
N GLY A 133 -16.48 -8.77 0.63
CA GLY A 133 -16.33 -8.75 2.09
C GLY A 133 -15.87 -10.09 2.71
N GLU A 134 -15.27 -10.97 1.92
CA GLU A 134 -14.67 -12.21 2.40
C GLU A 134 -13.24 -12.02 2.93
N PRO A 135 -12.77 -12.91 3.84
CA PRO A 135 -11.39 -12.85 4.35
C PRO A 135 -10.34 -12.95 3.23
N CYS A 136 -9.50 -11.94 3.11
CA CYS A 136 -8.42 -11.84 2.10
C CYS A 136 -7.26 -11.02 2.63
N TYR A 137 -6.14 -10.98 1.91
CA TYR A 137 -5.10 -9.98 2.17
C TYR A 137 -5.48 -8.68 1.47
N LEU A 138 -5.50 -7.59 2.24
CA LEU A 138 -5.84 -6.29 1.71
C LEU A 138 -4.59 -5.65 1.06
N PRO A 139 -4.72 -4.96 -0.07
CA PRO A 139 -3.61 -4.22 -0.67
C PRO A 139 -2.99 -3.27 0.35
N CYS A 140 -1.66 -3.38 0.53
CA CYS A 140 -0.95 -2.75 1.64
C CYS A 140 -1.10 -1.22 1.68
N THR A 141 -0.97 -0.55 0.54
CA THR A 141 -1.10 0.92 0.46
C THR A 141 -2.52 1.39 0.80
N PRO A 142 -3.58 0.86 0.20
CA PRO A 142 -4.96 1.19 0.57
C PRO A 142 -5.29 0.91 2.03
N ALA A 143 -4.90 -0.25 2.56
CA ALA A 143 -5.10 -0.58 3.97
C ALA A 143 -4.38 0.40 4.91
N GLY A 144 -3.16 0.81 4.53
CA GLY A 144 -2.42 1.85 5.22
C GLY A 144 -3.15 3.20 5.22
N CYS A 145 -3.75 3.58 4.09
CA CYS A 145 -4.55 4.81 4.00
C CYS A 145 -5.74 4.78 4.97
N ILE A 146 -6.48 3.67 5.03
CA ILE A 146 -7.60 3.52 5.97
C ILE A 146 -7.10 3.67 7.41
N ARG A 147 -6.03 2.97 7.79
CA ARG A 147 -5.47 3.04 9.14
C ARG A 147 -5.00 4.46 9.50
N MET A 148 -4.49 5.22 8.54
CA MET A 148 -4.12 6.63 8.73
C MET A 148 -5.34 7.52 8.94
N ILE A 149 -6.43 7.32 8.20
CA ILE A 149 -7.70 8.04 8.40
C ILE A 149 -8.26 7.73 9.80
N GLU A 150 -8.34 6.45 10.17
CA GLU A 150 -8.83 6.02 11.48
C GLU A 150 -8.00 6.59 12.64
N SER A 151 -6.67 6.75 12.45
CA SER A 151 -5.79 7.32 13.47
C SER A 151 -6.07 8.77 13.81
N THR A 152 -6.79 9.48 12.96
CA THR A 152 -7.24 10.87 13.21
C THR A 152 -8.46 10.95 14.13
N GLY A 153 -9.09 9.82 14.45
CA GLY A 153 -10.38 9.76 15.14
C GLY A 153 -11.58 10.09 14.24
N THR A 154 -11.36 10.25 12.94
CA THR A 154 -12.44 10.50 11.98
C THR A 154 -13.30 9.23 11.81
N ASP A 155 -14.58 9.35 12.09
CA ASP A 155 -15.56 8.33 11.74
C ASP A 155 -15.76 8.35 10.21
N ILE A 156 -15.42 7.25 9.55
CA ILE A 156 -15.54 7.13 8.08
C ILE A 156 -16.99 6.91 7.66
N ALA A 157 -17.82 6.33 8.55
CA ALA A 157 -19.21 6.02 8.23
C ALA A 157 -20.01 7.27 7.87
N GLY A 158 -20.73 7.21 6.75
CA GLY A 158 -21.56 8.31 6.25
C GLY A 158 -20.77 9.49 5.64
N LYS A 159 -19.43 9.44 5.60
CA LYS A 159 -18.61 10.49 4.97
C LYS A 159 -18.64 10.40 3.45
N ASN A 160 -18.53 11.56 2.82
CA ASN A 160 -18.28 11.66 1.38
C ASN A 160 -16.78 11.51 1.12
N ALA A 161 -16.38 10.39 0.56
CA ALA A 161 -14.99 10.08 0.24
C ALA A 161 -14.74 10.16 -1.28
N VAL A 162 -13.71 10.89 -1.66
CA VAL A 162 -13.27 10.98 -3.06
C VAL A 162 -11.88 10.39 -3.19
N VAL A 163 -11.74 9.46 -4.14
CA VAL A 163 -10.46 8.87 -4.52
C VAL A 163 -10.09 9.33 -5.91
N ILE A 164 -9.00 10.07 -6.05
CA ILE A 164 -8.47 10.50 -7.35
C ILE A 164 -7.43 9.48 -7.80
N GLY A 165 -7.77 8.71 -8.82
CA GLY A 165 -6.99 7.59 -9.35
C GLY A 165 -7.80 6.31 -9.36
N ARG A 166 -7.50 5.42 -10.34
CA ARG A 166 -8.24 4.16 -10.53
C ARG A 166 -7.34 2.99 -10.88
N SER A 167 -6.10 3.00 -10.38
CA SER A 167 -5.19 1.87 -10.54
C SER A 167 -5.74 0.63 -9.81
N ASN A 168 -5.38 -0.55 -10.28
CA ASN A 168 -5.79 -1.81 -9.64
C ASN A 168 -5.12 -2.01 -8.27
N ILE A 169 -3.95 -1.40 -8.06
CA ILE A 169 -3.15 -1.59 -6.86
C ILE A 169 -3.40 -0.54 -5.76
N VAL A 170 -4.00 0.63 -6.10
CA VAL A 170 -4.25 1.70 -5.11
C VAL A 170 -5.65 2.26 -5.22
N GLY A 171 -6.00 2.92 -6.34
CA GLY A 171 -7.22 3.74 -6.40
C GLY A 171 -8.51 2.95 -6.21
N LYS A 172 -8.69 1.85 -6.97
CA LYS A 172 -9.85 0.97 -6.82
C LYS A 172 -9.92 0.32 -5.43
N PRO A 173 -8.82 -0.30 -4.92
CA PRO A 173 -8.83 -0.88 -3.59
C PRO A 173 -9.11 0.13 -2.47
N ALA A 174 -8.54 1.35 -2.54
CA ALA A 174 -8.81 2.39 -1.54
C ALA A 174 -10.30 2.76 -1.51
N ALA A 175 -10.93 2.88 -2.68
CA ALA A 175 -12.35 3.14 -2.77
C ALA A 175 -13.20 2.01 -2.19
N LEU A 176 -12.85 0.75 -2.46
CA LEU A 176 -13.53 -0.42 -1.91
C LEU A 176 -13.39 -0.50 -0.39
N LEU A 177 -12.21 -0.21 0.15
CA LEU A 177 -12.00 -0.21 1.61
C LEU A 177 -12.76 0.93 2.30
N LEU A 178 -12.85 2.11 1.69
CA LEU A 178 -13.68 3.21 2.19
C LEU A 178 -15.17 2.83 2.16
N LEU A 179 -15.63 2.19 1.08
CA LEU A 179 -16.99 1.67 0.97
C LEU A 179 -17.28 0.63 2.06
N ALA A 180 -16.35 -0.30 2.31
CA ALA A 180 -16.47 -1.30 3.37
C ALA A 180 -16.54 -0.68 4.78
N LYS A 181 -16.05 0.57 4.94
CA LYS A 181 -16.20 1.39 6.16
C LYS A 181 -17.43 2.29 6.13
N ASN A 182 -18.39 2.00 5.25
CA ASN A 182 -19.66 2.72 5.10
C ASN A 182 -19.54 4.19 4.64
N ALA A 183 -18.47 4.56 3.94
CA ALA A 183 -18.41 5.84 3.25
C ALA A 183 -19.25 5.84 1.96
N THR A 184 -19.73 7.01 1.56
CA THR A 184 -20.19 7.25 0.18
C THR A 184 -18.97 7.59 -0.67
N VAL A 185 -18.66 6.76 -1.69
CA VAL A 185 -17.38 6.85 -2.39
C VAL A 185 -17.56 7.28 -3.84
N THR A 186 -16.78 8.27 -4.26
CA THR A 186 -16.63 8.67 -5.67
C THR A 186 -15.21 8.42 -6.14
N ILE A 187 -15.05 7.68 -7.24
CA ILE A 187 -13.75 7.49 -7.90
C ILE A 187 -13.63 8.48 -9.05
N CYS A 188 -12.60 9.35 -8.98
CA CYS A 188 -12.26 10.30 -10.01
C CYS A 188 -11.06 9.86 -10.84
N HIS A 189 -11.03 10.27 -12.10
CA HIS A 189 -9.96 9.91 -13.04
C HIS A 189 -9.84 10.95 -14.18
N SER A 190 -8.93 10.76 -15.11
CA SER A 190 -8.63 11.70 -16.20
C SER A 190 -9.82 12.04 -17.14
N ARG A 191 -10.95 11.35 -17.02
CA ARG A 191 -12.18 11.62 -17.77
C ARG A 191 -13.29 12.21 -16.90
N THR A 192 -13.03 12.43 -15.60
CA THR A 192 -14.01 13.06 -14.69
C THR A 192 -14.22 14.51 -15.08
N LYS A 193 -15.46 14.90 -15.26
CA LYS A 193 -15.85 16.30 -15.44
C LYS A 193 -16.00 16.97 -14.07
N ASN A 194 -15.76 18.26 -13.99
CA ASN A 194 -15.91 19.05 -12.76
C ASN A 194 -15.11 18.46 -11.58
N LEU A 195 -13.88 17.98 -11.85
CA LEU A 195 -13.06 17.30 -10.86
C LEU A 195 -12.84 18.14 -9.60
N LYS A 196 -12.63 19.45 -9.78
CA LYS A 196 -12.40 20.39 -8.68
C LYS A 196 -13.59 20.42 -7.72
N GLU A 197 -14.78 20.58 -8.24
CA GLU A 197 -16.02 20.65 -7.44
C GLU A 197 -16.31 19.34 -6.73
N VAL A 198 -16.06 18.20 -7.40
CA VAL A 198 -16.21 16.87 -6.79
C VAL A 198 -15.25 16.70 -5.62
N CYS A 199 -14.00 17.09 -5.79
CA CYS A 199 -12.98 16.98 -4.73
C CYS A 199 -13.26 17.96 -3.58
N ALA A 200 -13.67 19.21 -3.88
CA ALA A 200 -13.97 20.23 -2.88
C ALA A 200 -15.20 19.91 -2.01
N ALA A 201 -15.99 18.89 -2.36
CA ALA A 201 -17.10 18.38 -1.57
C ALA A 201 -16.72 17.22 -0.64
N ALA A 202 -15.49 16.69 -0.74
CA ALA A 202 -15.06 15.49 -0.04
C ALA A 202 -14.71 15.74 1.42
N ASP A 203 -15.26 14.95 2.34
CA ASP A 203 -14.83 14.89 3.75
C ASP A 203 -13.49 14.16 3.87
N ILE A 204 -13.27 13.17 2.99
CA ILE A 204 -12.03 12.37 2.87
C ILE A 204 -11.58 12.42 1.43
N LEU A 205 -10.37 12.91 1.18
CA LEU A 205 -9.76 13.01 -0.14
C LEU A 205 -8.50 12.16 -0.22
N VAL A 206 -8.50 11.16 -1.09
CA VAL A 206 -7.32 10.31 -1.35
C VAL A 206 -6.78 10.63 -2.74
N ALA A 207 -5.55 11.12 -2.81
CA ALA A 207 -4.86 11.44 -4.06
C ALA A 207 -3.87 10.33 -4.44
N ALA A 208 -4.09 9.69 -5.61
CA ALA A 208 -3.29 8.57 -6.11
C ALA A 208 -3.18 8.62 -7.65
N VAL A 209 -2.66 9.74 -8.19
CA VAL A 209 -2.57 10.01 -9.64
C VAL A 209 -1.15 9.94 -10.18
N GLY A 210 -0.11 9.96 -9.32
CA GLY A 210 1.29 9.95 -9.72
C GLY A 210 1.72 11.24 -10.44
N ARG A 211 1.19 12.39 -10.02
CA ARG A 211 1.49 13.71 -10.58
C ARG A 211 1.71 14.71 -9.46
N GLU A 212 2.94 15.22 -9.38
CA GLU A 212 3.35 16.21 -8.36
C GLU A 212 2.39 17.41 -8.32
N GLY A 213 1.91 17.73 -7.10
CA GLY A 213 1.13 18.95 -6.82
C GLY A 213 -0.21 19.05 -7.59
N PHE A 214 -0.72 17.94 -8.12
CA PHE A 214 -1.94 17.92 -8.92
C PHE A 214 -3.18 18.40 -8.15
N VAL A 215 -3.28 18.06 -6.88
CA VAL A 215 -4.37 18.49 -6.00
C VAL A 215 -4.00 19.82 -5.36
N THR A 216 -4.68 20.88 -5.77
CA THR A 216 -4.50 22.23 -5.25
C THR A 216 -5.43 22.54 -4.07
N GLY A 217 -5.16 23.59 -3.30
CA GLY A 217 -5.95 23.94 -2.14
C GLY A 217 -7.43 24.19 -2.44
N ASP A 218 -7.78 24.65 -3.63
CA ASP A 218 -9.16 24.88 -4.04
C ASP A 218 -9.94 23.58 -4.37
N MET A 219 -9.25 22.45 -4.43
CA MET A 219 -9.84 21.10 -4.51
C MET A 219 -10.07 20.46 -3.13
N VAL A 220 -9.70 21.13 -2.03
CA VAL A 220 -9.80 20.59 -0.68
C VAL A 220 -10.95 21.28 0.08
N LYS A 221 -11.88 20.48 0.61
CA LYS A 221 -12.94 20.95 1.49
C LYS A 221 -12.34 21.43 2.83
N PRO A 222 -12.76 22.57 3.38
CA PRO A 222 -12.37 22.95 4.73
C PRO A 222 -12.73 21.86 5.75
N GLY A 223 -11.74 21.45 6.55
CA GLY A 223 -11.93 20.41 7.56
C GLY A 223 -11.79 18.97 7.02
N ALA A 224 -11.44 18.76 5.76
CA ALA A 224 -11.26 17.43 5.18
C ALA A 224 -10.03 16.69 5.76
N VAL A 225 -10.07 15.35 5.66
CA VAL A 225 -8.89 14.47 5.80
C VAL A 225 -8.30 14.24 4.42
N VAL A 226 -7.03 14.59 4.23
CA VAL A 226 -6.32 14.45 2.94
C VAL A 226 -5.23 13.42 3.06
N ILE A 227 -5.32 12.37 2.25
CA ILE A 227 -4.33 11.29 2.16
C ILE A 227 -3.63 11.38 0.80
N ASP A 228 -2.36 11.73 0.83
CA ASP A 228 -1.50 11.82 -0.35
C ASP A 228 -0.70 10.52 -0.52
N VAL A 229 -1.06 9.74 -1.54
CA VAL A 229 -0.37 8.48 -1.89
C VAL A 229 0.75 8.71 -2.89
N GLY A 230 0.81 9.89 -3.50
CA GLY A 230 1.77 10.23 -4.53
C GLY A 230 3.22 10.11 -4.05
N ILE A 231 4.08 9.56 -4.90
CA ILE A 231 5.53 9.57 -4.73
C ILE A 231 6.15 9.96 -6.06
N ASN A 232 6.38 11.24 -6.23
CA ASN A 232 6.95 11.82 -7.42
C ASN A 232 8.39 12.29 -7.12
N ARG A 233 9.33 12.02 -8.01
CA ARG A 233 10.67 12.59 -7.90
C ARG A 233 10.71 13.91 -8.66
N GLY A 234 10.77 15.00 -7.92
CA GLY A 234 10.84 16.35 -8.48
C GLY A 234 12.17 16.66 -9.18
N ALA A 235 12.22 17.78 -9.86
CA ALA A 235 13.43 18.29 -10.50
C ALA A 235 14.57 18.59 -9.49
N ASP A 236 14.21 18.84 -8.22
CA ASP A 236 15.12 19.02 -7.09
C ASP A 236 15.63 17.69 -6.50
N SER A 237 15.34 16.56 -7.14
CA SER A 237 15.65 15.20 -6.71
C SER A 237 14.99 14.77 -5.38
N LYS A 238 14.09 15.58 -4.80
CA LYS A 238 13.32 15.23 -3.62
C LYS A 238 12.04 14.50 -3.99
N LEU A 239 11.42 13.90 -2.98
CA LEU A 239 10.12 13.25 -3.13
C LEU A 239 9.01 14.26 -2.83
N HIS A 240 8.06 14.34 -3.76
CA HIS A 240 6.86 15.17 -3.67
C HIS A 240 5.62 14.32 -3.82
N GLY A 241 4.53 14.76 -3.19
CA GLY A 241 3.23 14.10 -3.31
C GLY A 241 2.43 14.56 -4.52
N ASP A 242 1.24 13.99 -4.64
CA ASP A 242 0.23 14.41 -5.63
C ASP A 242 -0.51 15.68 -5.16
N VAL A 243 -0.40 16.04 -3.88
CA VAL A 243 -1.08 17.18 -3.28
C VAL A 243 -0.10 18.35 -3.12
N ASN A 244 -0.53 19.55 -3.49
CA ASN A 244 0.14 20.78 -3.08
C ASN A 244 -0.05 20.94 -1.57
N PHE A 245 0.92 20.44 -0.81
CA PHE A 245 0.85 20.33 0.65
C PHE A 245 0.59 21.69 1.32
N ALA A 246 1.26 22.74 0.87
CA ALA A 246 1.15 24.06 1.49
C ALA A 246 -0.28 24.60 1.39
N GLU A 247 -0.87 24.57 0.19
CA GLU A 247 -2.22 25.06 -0.04
C GLU A 247 -3.28 24.16 0.65
N ALA A 248 -3.10 22.84 0.59
CA ALA A 248 -4.05 21.89 1.17
C ALA A 248 -4.06 21.97 2.71
N ALA A 249 -2.88 22.16 3.33
CA ALA A 249 -2.75 22.27 4.78
C ALA A 249 -3.42 23.51 5.37
N GLU A 250 -3.69 24.55 4.57
CA GLU A 250 -4.45 25.71 5.02
C GLU A 250 -5.94 25.39 5.23
N LYS A 251 -6.46 24.34 4.58
CA LYS A 251 -7.88 23.99 4.57
C LYS A 251 -8.21 22.70 5.28
N ALA A 252 -7.38 21.67 5.10
CA ALA A 252 -7.62 20.36 5.68
C ALA A 252 -7.59 20.40 7.21
N ALA A 253 -8.33 19.49 7.86
CA ALA A 253 -8.14 19.21 9.28
C ALA A 253 -6.93 18.32 9.50
N TYR A 254 -6.74 17.33 8.62
CA TYR A 254 -5.64 16.37 8.67
C TYR A 254 -5.06 16.16 7.27
N ILE A 255 -3.74 16.00 7.20
CA ILE A 255 -3.03 15.77 5.93
C ILE A 255 -1.81 14.89 6.14
N THR A 256 -1.54 13.99 5.19
CA THR A 256 -0.31 13.20 5.17
C THR A 256 0.82 13.96 4.48
N PRO A 257 2.06 13.92 5.02
CA PRO A 257 3.22 14.50 4.36
C PRO A 257 3.80 13.52 3.32
N VAL A 258 4.51 14.06 2.33
CA VAL A 258 5.38 13.28 1.43
C VAL A 258 6.77 13.90 1.42
N PRO A 259 7.82 13.17 1.83
CA PRO A 259 7.83 11.80 2.35
C PRO A 259 7.36 11.71 3.82
N GLY A 260 7.09 10.48 4.28
CA GLY A 260 6.82 10.22 5.70
C GLY A 260 5.35 9.94 6.04
N GLY A 261 4.45 10.01 5.06
CA GLY A 261 3.05 9.64 5.19
C GLY A 261 2.80 8.17 4.81
N VAL A 262 2.18 7.94 3.66
CA VAL A 262 1.68 6.63 3.22
C VAL A 262 2.78 5.58 2.99
N GLY A 263 3.95 5.98 2.46
CA GLY A 263 5.02 5.02 2.13
C GLY A 263 5.47 4.15 3.32
N PRO A 264 5.80 4.70 4.50
CA PRO A 264 6.07 3.92 5.70
C PRO A 264 4.94 2.97 6.08
N MET A 265 3.68 3.42 5.97
CA MET A 265 2.50 2.60 6.30
C MET A 265 2.32 1.43 5.36
N THR A 266 2.56 1.60 4.04
CA THR A 266 2.53 0.50 3.08
C THR A 266 3.43 -0.66 3.53
N ARG A 267 4.66 -0.37 3.96
CA ARG A 267 5.60 -1.39 4.43
C ARG A 267 5.17 -2.02 5.76
N ALA A 268 4.59 -1.25 6.66
CA ALA A 268 4.08 -1.77 7.92
C ALA A 268 2.87 -2.71 7.71
N MET A 269 1.98 -2.39 6.78
CA MET A 269 0.86 -3.27 6.41
C MET A 269 1.34 -4.56 5.76
N LEU A 270 2.42 -4.53 4.96
CA LEU A 270 3.03 -5.73 4.42
C LEU A 270 3.53 -6.68 5.54
N MET A 271 4.08 -6.14 6.62
CA MET A 271 4.49 -6.96 7.77
C MET A 271 3.25 -7.64 8.41
N LEU A 272 2.16 -6.92 8.60
CA LEU A 272 0.91 -7.49 9.12
C LEU A 272 0.34 -8.58 8.20
N ASN A 273 0.28 -8.34 6.88
CA ASN A 273 -0.20 -9.34 5.93
C ASN A 273 0.70 -10.60 5.94
N THR A 274 2.03 -10.44 6.06
CA THR A 274 2.95 -11.58 6.15
C THR A 274 2.74 -12.38 7.43
N VAL A 275 2.49 -11.73 8.55
CA VAL A 275 2.16 -12.38 9.82
C VAL A 275 0.82 -13.12 9.73
N GLU A 276 -0.18 -12.48 9.15
CA GLU A 276 -1.50 -13.09 8.94
C GLU A 276 -1.41 -14.30 7.99
N ALA A 277 -0.55 -14.22 6.95
CA ALA A 277 -0.30 -15.35 6.05
C ALA A 277 0.31 -16.54 6.80
N ALA A 278 1.28 -16.29 7.65
CA ALA A 278 1.88 -17.34 8.48
C ALA A 278 0.87 -17.94 9.48
N GLU A 279 0.02 -17.12 10.08
CA GLU A 279 -1.03 -17.59 10.99
C GLU A 279 -2.07 -18.47 10.27
N ARG A 280 -2.52 -18.07 9.06
CA ARG A 280 -3.51 -18.83 8.28
C ARG A 280 -2.96 -20.15 7.76
N GLN A 281 -1.68 -20.20 7.35
CA GLN A 281 -1.01 -21.38 6.80
C GLN A 281 -0.51 -22.35 7.91
N GLY A 282 -0.28 -21.86 9.12
CA GLY A 282 0.16 -22.67 10.26
C GLY A 282 -0.98 -23.38 11.01
N ARG A 283 -2.22 -23.16 10.61
CA ARG A 283 -3.42 -23.86 11.12
C ARG A 283 -3.72 -25.08 10.24
#